data_2dd9b1ea74e0bb520fb58f31ded572f8
#
_entry.id   2dd9b1ea74e0bb520fb58f31ded572f8
#
_cell.length_a   1.000
_cell.length_b   1.000
_cell.length_c   1.000
_cell.angle_alpha   90.00
_cell.angle_beta   90.00
_cell.angle_gamma   90.00
#
_symmetry.space_group_name_H-M   'P 1'
#
loop_
_entity.id
_entity.type
_entity.pdbx_description
1 polymer ?
#
loop_
_entity_poly.entity_id
_entity_poly.type
_entity_poly.pdbx_seq_one_letter_code
_entity_poly.pdbx_strand_id
1 'polypeptide(L)'
;MRPTLLVFLFAVFITACNKPQSFEYRGMQNLKVDSIGLVSSKISLELVYFNPNNFGVDLKNVNCEIYINHNYLGKYVLDTTMHIAKRSEFVIPSSMNVDMKNIFKNALGTFLSSQALIEINGSTRVGKSGIFITVPFNYSAMQKFSMF
;
A
#
# COMPACT_ATOMS: atom_id res chain seq x y z
N MET A 1 18.16 -52.36 -8.07
CA MET A 1 17.24 -51.20 -8.17
C MET A 1 17.86 -50.27 -9.18
N ARG A 2 17.15 -49.93 -10.24
CA ARG A 2 17.70 -49.14 -11.36
C ARG A 2 17.89 -47.68 -10.93
N PRO A 3 19.08 -47.06 -11.12
CA PRO A 3 19.39 -45.70 -10.70
C PRO A 3 18.48 -44.63 -11.37
N THR A 4 17.85 -44.97 -12.48
CA THR A 4 16.91 -44.10 -13.21
C THR A 4 15.63 -43.77 -12.44
N LEU A 5 15.19 -44.65 -11.51
CA LEU A 5 13.99 -44.38 -10.68
C LEU A 5 14.26 -43.34 -9.59
N LEU A 6 15.47 -43.30 -9.06
CA LEU A 6 15.90 -42.34 -8.01
C LEU A 6 16.05 -40.93 -8.56
N VAL A 7 16.51 -40.77 -9.80
CA VAL A 7 16.65 -39.46 -10.46
C VAL A 7 15.28 -38.86 -10.76
N PHE A 8 14.29 -39.66 -11.12
CA PHE A 8 12.94 -39.21 -11.40
C PHE A 8 12.20 -38.72 -10.13
N LEU A 9 12.47 -39.37 -8.99
CA LEU A 9 11.89 -38.98 -7.71
C LEU A 9 12.43 -37.61 -7.20
N PHE A 10 13.69 -37.28 -7.51
CA PHE A 10 14.33 -36.03 -7.10
C PHE A 10 13.87 -34.83 -7.94
N ALA A 11 13.46 -35.04 -9.19
CA ALA A 11 13.00 -33.98 -10.09
C ALA A 11 11.62 -33.41 -9.72
N VAL A 12 10.79 -34.13 -8.96
CA VAL A 12 9.42 -33.70 -8.58
C VAL A 12 9.42 -32.70 -7.43
N PHE A 13 10.50 -32.55 -6.66
CA PHE A 13 10.55 -31.63 -5.51
C PHE A 13 10.87 -30.17 -5.85
N ILE A 14 11.18 -29.83 -7.10
CA ILE A 14 11.66 -28.49 -7.46
C ILE A 14 10.52 -27.51 -7.86
N THR A 15 9.26 -27.96 -7.95
CA THR A 15 8.17 -27.14 -8.52
C THR A 15 7.29 -26.41 -7.49
N ALA A 16 7.63 -26.40 -6.20
CA ALA A 16 6.74 -25.94 -5.13
C ALA A 16 7.03 -24.50 -4.62
N CYS A 17 7.87 -23.71 -5.26
CA CYS A 17 8.06 -22.30 -4.88
C CYS A 17 7.08 -21.40 -5.63
N ASN A 18 5.88 -21.24 -5.08
CA ASN A 18 4.99 -20.17 -5.53
C ASN A 18 5.65 -18.82 -5.24
N LYS A 19 5.89 -18.02 -6.30
CA LYS A 19 6.40 -16.66 -6.14
C LYS A 19 5.42 -15.85 -5.29
N PRO A 20 5.92 -15.04 -4.34
CA PRO A 20 5.08 -14.11 -3.61
C PRO A 20 4.30 -13.20 -4.57
N GLN A 21 3.01 -13.08 -4.32
CA GLN A 21 2.12 -12.18 -5.07
C GLN A 21 1.95 -10.88 -4.28
N SER A 22 1.82 -9.75 -5.00
CA SER A 22 1.50 -8.47 -4.40
C SER A 22 0.13 -8.50 -3.72
N PHE A 23 -0.05 -7.70 -2.69
CA PHE A 23 -1.36 -7.50 -2.09
C PHE A 23 -2.31 -6.86 -3.09
N GLU A 24 -3.56 -7.30 -3.08
CA GLU A 24 -4.60 -6.78 -3.96
C GLU A 24 -5.35 -5.65 -3.25
N TYR A 25 -5.37 -4.47 -3.86
CA TYR A 25 -6.19 -3.36 -3.37
C TYR A 25 -7.67 -3.66 -3.59
N ARG A 26 -8.49 -3.53 -2.54
CA ARG A 26 -9.93 -3.80 -2.55
C ARG A 26 -10.77 -2.53 -2.44
N GLY A 27 -10.23 -1.46 -1.87
CA GLY A 27 -10.95 -0.22 -1.74
C GLY A 27 -10.45 0.67 -0.61
N MET A 28 -11.18 1.75 -0.41
CA MET A 28 -10.97 2.73 0.65
C MET A 28 -12.30 2.92 1.40
N GLN A 29 -12.21 3.05 2.72
CA GLN A 29 -13.38 3.29 3.57
C GLN A 29 -13.03 4.26 4.70
N ASN A 30 -14.04 4.70 5.45
CA ASN A 30 -13.90 5.52 6.66
C ASN A 30 -13.08 6.81 6.46
N LEU A 31 -13.22 7.45 5.28
CA LEU A 31 -12.59 8.75 5.02
C LEU A 31 -13.17 9.82 5.97
N LYS A 32 -12.30 10.46 6.75
CA LYS A 32 -12.62 11.52 7.70
C LYS A 32 -11.64 12.65 7.59
N VAL A 33 -12.13 13.88 7.78
CA VAL A 33 -11.30 15.06 7.97
C VAL A 33 -11.24 15.31 9.48
N ASP A 34 -10.13 14.96 10.12
CA ASP A 34 -9.98 15.07 11.58
C ASP A 34 -9.78 16.53 12.03
N SER A 35 -9.07 17.32 11.23
CA SER A 35 -8.88 18.74 11.48
C SER A 35 -8.71 19.51 10.17
N ILE A 36 -9.25 20.72 10.13
CA ILE A 36 -9.13 21.65 9.01
C ILE A 36 -8.30 22.84 9.47
N GLY A 37 -7.22 23.14 8.73
CA GLY A 37 -6.36 24.29 8.98
C GLY A 37 -5.90 24.95 7.68
N LEU A 38 -5.55 26.24 7.74
CA LEU A 38 -5.08 27.01 6.58
C LEU A 38 -3.69 26.59 6.10
N VAL A 39 -2.89 26.00 6.98
CA VAL A 39 -1.53 25.55 6.69
C VAL A 39 -1.48 24.05 6.45
N SER A 40 -2.15 23.30 7.32
CA SER A 40 -2.23 21.84 7.23
C SER A 40 -3.59 21.36 7.70
N SER A 41 -4.07 20.29 7.09
CA SER A 41 -5.27 19.55 7.50
C SER A 41 -4.90 18.10 7.77
N LYS A 42 -5.59 17.46 8.71
CA LYS A 42 -5.39 16.05 9.00
C LYS A 42 -6.54 15.24 8.41
N ILE A 43 -6.19 14.25 7.61
CA ILE A 43 -7.14 13.33 6.98
C ILE A 43 -6.83 11.93 7.48
N SER A 44 -7.86 11.18 7.82
CA SER A 44 -7.79 9.76 8.16
C SER A 44 -8.66 8.95 7.20
N LEU A 45 -8.18 7.77 6.83
CA LEU A 45 -8.89 6.83 5.98
C LEU A 45 -8.39 5.41 6.26
N GLU A 46 -9.11 4.43 5.78
CA GLU A 46 -8.71 3.02 5.85
C GLU A 46 -8.58 2.44 4.45
N LEU A 47 -7.42 1.85 4.17
CA LEU A 47 -7.16 1.14 2.91
C LEU A 47 -7.39 -0.36 3.13
N VAL A 48 -8.26 -0.93 2.31
CA VAL A 48 -8.60 -2.36 2.36
C VAL A 48 -7.80 -3.10 1.31
N TYR A 49 -7.08 -4.13 1.74
CA TYR A 49 -6.27 -5.01 0.88
C TYR A 49 -6.58 -6.47 1.15
N PHE A 50 -6.28 -7.31 0.18
CA PHE A 50 -6.32 -8.77 0.31
C PHE A 50 -4.93 -9.37 0.10
N ASN A 51 -4.55 -10.31 0.96
CA ASN A 51 -3.34 -11.11 0.80
C ASN A 51 -3.63 -12.39 -0.02
N PRO A 52 -3.27 -12.47 -1.30
CA PRO A 52 -3.53 -13.65 -2.13
C PRO A 52 -2.59 -14.82 -1.81
N ASN A 53 -1.56 -14.60 -0.99
CA ASN A 53 -0.56 -15.60 -0.69
C ASN A 53 -1.08 -16.67 0.28
N ASN A 54 -0.51 -17.87 0.20
CA ASN A 54 -0.80 -18.98 1.11
C ASN A 54 0.02 -18.92 2.42
N PHE A 55 0.70 -17.79 2.66
CA PHE A 55 1.47 -17.52 3.88
C PHE A 55 1.13 -16.13 4.43
N GLY A 56 1.24 -15.99 5.75
CA GLY A 56 1.11 -14.71 6.43
C GLY A 56 2.45 -13.98 6.48
N VAL A 57 2.39 -12.66 6.64
CA VAL A 57 3.54 -11.78 6.81
C VAL A 57 3.26 -10.72 7.87
N ASP A 58 4.32 -10.17 8.41
CA ASP A 58 4.26 -8.98 9.26
C ASP A 58 4.66 -7.76 8.43
N LEU A 59 3.80 -6.74 8.43
CA LEU A 59 4.03 -5.45 7.79
C LEU A 59 4.41 -4.45 8.86
N LYS A 60 5.49 -3.71 8.63
CA LYS A 60 6.04 -2.78 9.61
C LYS A 60 6.59 -1.52 8.94
N ASN A 61 6.47 -0.38 9.64
CA ASN A 61 7.12 0.87 9.22
C ASN A 61 6.81 1.27 7.76
N VAL A 62 5.53 1.46 7.42
CA VAL A 62 5.17 2.05 6.12
C VAL A 62 5.51 3.54 6.16
N ASN A 63 6.25 4.01 5.18
CA ASN A 63 6.61 5.41 5.02
C ASN A 63 6.49 5.77 3.54
N CYS A 64 5.60 6.70 3.21
CA CYS A 64 5.43 7.13 1.84
C CYS A 64 5.07 8.60 1.72
N GLU A 65 5.40 9.17 0.58
CA GLU A 65 5.01 10.49 0.13
C GLU A 65 3.92 10.37 -0.92
N ILE A 66 2.94 11.25 -0.85
CA ILE A 66 1.76 11.24 -1.72
C ILE A 66 1.73 12.55 -2.50
N TYR A 67 1.50 12.41 -3.80
CA TYR A 67 1.42 13.54 -4.74
C TYR A 67 0.10 13.48 -5.49
N ILE A 68 -0.44 14.65 -5.84
CA ILE A 68 -1.59 14.81 -6.73
C ILE A 68 -1.17 15.69 -7.90
N ASN A 69 -1.27 15.16 -9.13
CA ASN A 69 -0.82 15.84 -10.37
C ASN A 69 0.60 16.40 -10.20
N HIS A 70 1.53 15.56 -9.72
CA HIS A 70 2.93 15.88 -9.43
C HIS A 70 3.16 16.90 -8.30
N ASN A 71 2.11 17.37 -7.62
CA ASN A 71 2.23 18.28 -6.48
C ASN A 71 2.22 17.50 -5.18
N TYR A 72 3.19 17.75 -4.31
CA TYR A 72 3.27 17.12 -3.00
C TYR A 72 2.02 17.42 -2.17
N LEU A 73 1.36 16.37 -1.71
CA LEU A 73 0.17 16.44 -0.89
C LEU A 73 0.50 16.25 0.60
N GLY A 74 1.34 15.28 0.90
CA GLY A 74 1.68 14.96 2.29
C GLY A 74 2.46 13.68 2.43
N LYS A 75 2.80 13.38 3.68
CA LYS A 75 3.53 12.18 4.08
C LYS A 75 2.65 11.29 4.96
N TYR A 76 2.66 10.01 4.67
CA TYR A 76 2.04 8.98 5.49
C TYR A 76 3.11 8.13 6.18
N VAL A 77 2.92 7.89 7.46
CA VAL A 77 3.80 7.02 8.28
C VAL A 77 2.95 6.10 9.13
N LEU A 78 3.19 4.81 9.01
CA LEU A 78 2.69 3.79 9.92
C LEU A 78 3.87 3.19 10.68
N ASP A 79 4.01 3.50 11.96
CA ASP A 79 5.09 3.00 12.82
C ASP A 79 4.56 1.96 13.82
N THR A 80 3.97 0.93 13.28
CA THR A 80 3.47 -0.23 14.06
C THR A 80 3.69 -1.51 13.27
N THR A 81 3.62 -2.64 13.97
CA THR A 81 3.66 -3.94 13.33
C THR A 81 2.24 -4.48 13.19
N MET A 82 1.86 -4.82 11.96
CA MET A 82 0.58 -5.42 11.64
C MET A 82 0.81 -6.83 11.12
N HIS A 83 0.16 -7.81 11.75
CA HIS A 83 0.17 -9.18 11.25
C HIS A 83 -0.90 -9.36 10.17
N ILE A 84 -0.49 -9.78 8.98
CA ILE A 84 -1.35 -10.04 7.84
C ILE A 84 -1.44 -11.55 7.65
N ALA A 85 -2.61 -12.13 7.90
CA ALA A 85 -2.83 -13.57 7.75
C ALA A 85 -2.81 -13.99 6.26
N LYS A 86 -2.59 -15.27 6.01
CA LYS A 86 -2.70 -15.85 4.66
C LYS A 86 -4.13 -15.79 4.17
N ARG A 87 -4.32 -15.56 2.85
CA ARG A 87 -5.64 -15.62 2.19
C ARG A 87 -6.70 -14.80 2.92
N SER A 88 -6.34 -13.63 3.43
CA SER A 88 -7.24 -12.79 4.21
C SER A 88 -7.25 -11.35 3.74
N GLU A 89 -8.36 -10.71 3.99
CA GLU A 89 -8.49 -9.26 3.90
C GLU A 89 -7.89 -8.60 5.13
N PHE A 90 -7.31 -7.44 4.97
CA PHE A 90 -6.75 -6.63 6.05
C PHE A 90 -6.92 -5.14 5.76
N VAL A 91 -6.93 -4.36 6.81
CA VAL A 91 -7.14 -2.92 6.74
C VAL A 91 -5.89 -2.20 7.22
N ILE A 92 -5.41 -1.26 6.43
CA ILE A 92 -4.32 -0.34 6.83
C ILE A 92 -4.95 0.98 7.26
N PRO A 93 -4.97 1.29 8.57
CA PRO A 93 -5.41 2.59 9.05
C PRO A 93 -4.40 3.64 8.60
N SER A 94 -4.86 4.66 7.91
CA SER A 94 -4.03 5.69 7.31
C SER A 94 -4.43 7.06 7.84
N SER A 95 -3.47 7.80 8.38
CA SER A 95 -3.65 9.19 8.81
C SER A 95 -2.50 10.01 8.25
N MET A 96 -2.81 11.12 7.60
CA MET A 96 -1.81 11.98 6.98
C MET A 96 -2.10 13.45 7.23
N ASN A 97 -1.02 14.22 7.35
CA ASN A 97 -1.09 15.67 7.33
C ASN A 97 -0.97 16.14 5.88
N VAL A 98 -1.96 16.88 5.44
CA VAL A 98 -2.07 17.42 4.09
C VAL A 98 -1.57 18.86 4.08
N ASP A 99 -0.64 19.19 3.20
CA ASP A 99 -0.15 20.55 3.01
C ASP A 99 -1.17 21.40 2.23
N MET A 100 -1.97 22.16 2.98
CA MET A 100 -3.04 22.99 2.41
C MET A 100 -2.50 24.15 1.56
N LYS A 101 -1.29 24.64 1.81
CA LYS A 101 -0.69 25.71 0.99
C LYS A 101 -0.44 25.23 -0.43
N ASN A 102 0.07 24.01 -0.57
CA ASN A 102 0.28 23.38 -1.89
C ASN A 102 -1.04 23.08 -2.59
N ILE A 103 -2.04 22.65 -1.84
CA ILE A 103 -3.39 22.45 -2.38
C ILE A 103 -3.98 23.77 -2.91
N PHE A 104 -3.96 24.84 -2.12
CA PHE A 104 -4.50 26.13 -2.55
C PHE A 104 -3.74 26.74 -3.74
N LYS A 105 -2.42 26.53 -3.84
CA LYS A 105 -1.64 27.04 -4.97
C LYS A 105 -1.84 26.27 -6.27
N ASN A 106 -1.96 24.93 -6.19
CA ASN A 106 -1.79 24.07 -7.35
C ASN A 106 -3.01 23.19 -7.66
N ALA A 107 -3.88 22.97 -6.70
CA ALA A 107 -4.92 21.97 -6.78
C ALA A 107 -6.34 22.50 -6.89
N LEU A 108 -6.57 23.83 -6.81
CA LEU A 108 -7.91 24.36 -7.00
C LEU A 108 -8.48 23.96 -8.38
N GLY A 109 -7.65 23.97 -9.43
CA GLY A 109 -7.99 23.45 -10.75
C GLY A 109 -8.16 21.92 -10.79
N THR A 110 -7.45 21.19 -9.94
CA THR A 110 -7.49 19.73 -9.89
C THR A 110 -8.72 19.21 -9.14
N PHE A 111 -9.11 19.86 -8.06
CA PHE A 111 -10.36 19.53 -7.35
C PHE A 111 -11.62 19.85 -8.17
N LEU A 112 -11.51 20.76 -9.14
CA LEU A 112 -12.59 21.05 -10.10
C LEU A 112 -12.57 20.06 -11.29
N SER A 113 -11.51 19.31 -11.48
CA SER A 113 -11.44 18.24 -12.49
C SER A 113 -12.00 16.95 -11.89
N SER A 114 -12.79 16.22 -12.67
CA SER A 114 -13.34 14.92 -12.27
C SER A 114 -12.30 13.80 -12.16
N GLN A 115 -11.02 14.08 -12.41
CA GLN A 115 -9.92 13.12 -12.40
C GLN A 115 -8.63 13.78 -11.91
N ALA A 116 -7.83 13.03 -11.15
CA ALA A 116 -6.46 13.44 -10.79
C ALA A 116 -5.50 12.25 -10.84
N LEU A 117 -4.26 12.52 -11.17
CA LEU A 117 -3.16 11.57 -11.06
C LEU A 117 -2.73 11.50 -9.60
N ILE A 118 -2.86 10.31 -9.00
CA ILE A 118 -2.33 10.01 -7.66
C ILE A 118 -1.02 9.27 -7.82
N GLU A 119 0.02 9.78 -7.18
CA GLU A 119 1.35 9.16 -7.15
C GLU A 119 1.75 8.93 -5.69
N ILE A 120 2.25 7.73 -5.39
CA ILE A 120 2.68 7.35 -4.05
C ILE A 120 4.06 6.71 -4.17
N ASN A 121 5.04 7.28 -3.49
CA ASN A 121 6.41 6.78 -3.46
C ASN A 121 6.78 6.44 -2.02
N GLY A 122 7.24 5.22 -1.77
CA GLY A 122 7.52 4.85 -0.41
C GLY A 122 8.27 3.53 -0.24
N SER A 123 8.35 3.13 1.01
CA SER A 123 8.89 1.84 1.40
C SER A 123 8.17 1.28 2.62
N THR A 124 8.20 -0.02 2.75
CA THR A 124 7.70 -0.73 3.91
C THR A 124 8.65 -1.85 4.29
N ARG A 125 8.62 -2.27 5.54
CA ARG A 125 9.33 -3.47 6.00
C ARG A 125 8.34 -4.61 6.07
N VAL A 126 8.61 -5.66 5.32
CA VAL A 126 7.80 -6.88 5.28
C VAL A 126 8.65 -8.03 5.78
N GLY A 127 8.10 -8.88 6.61
CA GLY A 127 8.85 -9.98 7.20
C GLY A 127 7.99 -11.12 7.70
N LYS A 128 8.69 -12.11 8.23
CA LYS A 128 8.09 -13.28 8.87
C LYS A 128 9.05 -13.78 9.96
N SER A 129 8.51 -14.19 11.09
CA SER A 129 9.29 -14.78 12.20
C SER A 129 10.47 -13.90 12.65
N GLY A 130 10.29 -12.57 12.67
CA GLY A 130 11.33 -11.62 13.12
C GLY A 130 12.34 -11.19 12.06
N ILE A 131 12.35 -11.80 10.88
CA ILE A 131 13.25 -11.42 9.77
C ILE A 131 12.49 -10.48 8.84
N PHE A 132 13.00 -9.24 8.68
CA PHE A 132 12.37 -8.20 7.87
C PHE A 132 13.28 -7.75 6.74
N ILE A 133 12.68 -7.51 5.57
CA ILE A 133 13.32 -6.84 4.44
C ILE A 133 12.59 -5.52 4.15
N THR A 134 13.32 -4.53 3.67
CA THR A 134 12.72 -3.28 3.19
C THR A 134 12.33 -3.43 1.72
N VAL A 135 11.05 -3.19 1.43
CA VAL A 135 10.49 -3.27 0.08
C VAL A 135 10.08 -1.87 -0.34
N PRO A 136 10.74 -1.27 -1.35
CA PRO A 136 10.27 -0.03 -1.95
C PRO A 136 9.01 -0.29 -2.78
N PHE A 137 8.14 0.70 -2.87
CA PHE A 137 6.98 0.65 -3.75
C PHE A 137 6.70 2.02 -4.36
N ASN A 138 6.20 1.98 -5.60
CA ASN A 138 5.73 3.14 -6.34
C ASN A 138 4.35 2.81 -6.89
N TYR A 139 3.44 3.75 -6.78
CA TYR A 139 2.10 3.64 -7.35
C TYR A 139 1.79 4.92 -8.12
N SER A 140 1.21 4.79 -9.29
CA SER A 140 0.75 5.92 -10.09
C SER A 140 -0.51 5.51 -10.83
N ALA A 141 -1.62 6.22 -10.58
CA ALA A 141 -2.89 5.96 -11.27
C ALA A 141 -3.76 7.21 -11.35
N MET A 142 -4.50 7.31 -12.45
CA MET A 142 -5.59 8.27 -12.58
C MET A 142 -6.78 7.81 -11.73
N GLN A 143 -7.21 8.65 -10.79
CA GLN A 143 -8.38 8.41 -9.97
C GLN A 143 -9.51 9.37 -10.39
N LYS A 144 -10.72 8.81 -10.52
CA LYS A 144 -11.93 9.60 -10.73
C LYS A 144 -12.53 9.95 -9.37
N PHE A 145 -12.80 11.22 -9.17
CA PHE A 145 -13.52 11.70 -8.00
C PHE A 145 -14.95 12.03 -8.42
N SER A 146 -15.94 11.29 -7.95
CA SER A 146 -17.32 11.71 -8.03
C SER A 146 -17.60 12.55 -6.78
N MET A 147 -17.67 13.85 -6.95
CA MET A 147 -18.12 14.75 -5.88
C MET A 147 -19.64 14.81 -5.88
N PHE A 148 -20.35 13.70 -5.68
CA PHE A 148 -21.81 13.58 -5.42
C PHE A 148 -22.38 12.36 -6.13
#